data_619981deb4cb067b0b41725f5712bacf
#
_entry.id   619981deb4cb067b0b41725f5712bacf
#
_cell.length_a   1.000
_cell.length_b   1.000
_cell.length_c   1.000
_cell.angle_alpha   90.00
_cell.angle_beta   90.00
_cell.angle_gamma   90.00
#
_symmetry.space_group_name_H-M   'P 1'
#
loop_
_entity.id
_entity.type
_entity.pdbx_description
1 polymer ?
#
loop_
_entity_poly.entity_id
_entity_poly.type
_entity_poly.pdbx_seq_one_letter_code
_entity_poly.pdbx_strand_id
1 'polypeptide(L)'
;HTTSLTGERFMNVIIQNPNLLSELNKKYRTNYYLFINEFHIGRALSVPENIYIKKREISTHYTVFNQMGIEVDAGVVKVQMPSDVLEIKKIENDYLSIIAGELCSFIPKPNIEKPSLLKEAEDNKNSKRQRNVIHGVLE
;
A
#
# COMPACT_ATOMS: atom_id res chain seq x y z
N HIS A 1 7.35 -13.18 -13.66
CA HIS A 1 6.27 -13.28 -14.67
C HIS A 1 4.97 -13.63 -13.95
N THR A 2 4.22 -12.64 -13.54
CA THR A 2 2.85 -12.87 -13.08
C THR A 2 1.96 -12.80 -14.31
N THR A 3 1.60 -13.95 -14.85
CA THR A 3 0.65 -14.06 -15.95
C THR A 3 -0.74 -13.82 -15.38
N SER A 4 -1.31 -12.66 -15.63
CA SER A 4 -2.73 -12.42 -15.36
C SER A 4 -3.56 -13.34 -16.24
N LEU A 5 -4.35 -14.21 -15.62
CA LEU A 5 -5.24 -15.19 -16.29
C LEU A 5 -6.43 -14.55 -17.04
N THR A 6 -6.55 -13.22 -17.07
CA THR A 6 -7.70 -12.48 -17.62
C THR A 6 -7.43 -11.78 -18.94
N GLY A 7 -6.26 -11.95 -19.58
CA GLY A 7 -5.96 -11.28 -20.87
C GLY A 7 -5.84 -9.75 -20.80
N GLU A 8 -5.96 -9.16 -19.63
CA GLU A 8 -5.73 -7.73 -19.45
C GLU A 8 -4.22 -7.43 -19.54
N ARG A 9 -3.88 -6.46 -20.39
CA ARG A 9 -2.51 -5.97 -20.47
C ARG A 9 -2.16 -5.27 -19.15
N PHE A 10 -1.25 -5.85 -18.41
CA PHE A 10 -0.65 -5.20 -17.25
C PHE A 10 0.52 -4.34 -17.70
N MET A 11 0.45 -3.03 -17.40
CA MET A 11 1.53 -2.10 -17.66
C MET A 11 2.47 -2.06 -16.46
N ASN A 12 3.69 -2.54 -16.63
CA ASN A 12 4.72 -2.51 -15.59
C ASN A 12 5.75 -1.42 -15.85
N VAL A 13 6.32 -0.85 -14.79
CA VAL A 13 7.41 0.12 -14.86
C VAL A 13 8.74 -0.60 -15.03
N ILE A 14 9.54 -0.15 -15.97
CA ILE A 14 10.95 -0.51 -16.10
C ILE A 14 11.79 0.72 -15.77
N ILE A 15 12.54 0.64 -14.67
CA ILE A 15 13.45 1.73 -14.27
C ILE A 15 14.70 1.64 -15.15
N GLN A 16 14.83 2.56 -16.11
CA GLN A 16 15.99 2.61 -17.01
C GLN A 16 17.22 3.23 -16.34
N ASN A 17 17.02 4.22 -15.47
CA ASN A 17 18.11 4.82 -14.71
C ASN A 17 18.37 4.03 -13.43
N PRO A 18 19.48 3.28 -13.31
CA PRO A 18 19.76 2.45 -12.13
C PRO A 18 19.98 3.28 -10.85
N ASN A 19 20.27 4.57 -11.00
CA ASN A 19 20.51 5.48 -9.86
C ASN A 19 19.25 6.19 -9.37
N LEU A 20 18.13 6.12 -10.11
CA LEU A 20 16.92 6.88 -9.81
C LEU A 20 16.45 6.71 -8.36
N LEU A 21 16.29 5.48 -7.90
CA LEU A 21 15.79 5.22 -6.54
C LEU A 21 16.79 5.63 -5.47
N SER A 22 18.09 5.49 -5.73
CA SER A 22 19.15 5.96 -4.83
C SER A 22 19.13 7.49 -4.70
N GLU A 23 18.93 8.20 -5.79
CA GLU A 23 18.81 9.66 -5.78
C GLU A 23 17.55 10.13 -5.07
N LEU A 24 16.42 9.48 -5.32
CA LEU A 24 15.17 9.75 -4.60
C LEU A 24 15.31 9.45 -3.11
N ASN A 25 16.00 8.37 -2.74
CA ASN A 25 16.22 8.03 -1.33
C ASN A 25 17.08 9.03 -0.60
N LYS A 26 18.10 9.59 -1.24
CA LYS A 26 18.90 10.70 -0.66
C LYS A 26 18.04 11.91 -0.34
N LYS A 27 17.05 12.19 -1.18
CA LYS A 27 16.16 13.36 -1.05
C LYS A 27 15.01 13.13 -0.06
N TYR A 28 14.35 12.00 -0.15
CA TYR A 28 13.08 11.75 0.56
C TYR A 28 13.19 10.77 1.73
N ARG A 29 14.30 10.01 1.82
CA ARG A 29 14.56 9.04 2.89
C ARG A 29 13.41 8.07 3.12
N THR A 30 12.84 7.52 2.04
CA THR A 30 11.74 6.57 2.08
C THR A 30 12.21 5.16 1.72
N ASN A 31 11.56 4.15 2.29
CA ASN A 31 11.89 2.75 2.03
C ASN A 31 11.19 2.18 0.80
N TYR A 32 10.10 2.81 0.35
CA TYR A 32 9.28 2.35 -0.75
C TYR A 32 8.89 3.47 -1.69
N TYR A 33 8.73 3.12 -2.97
CA TYR A 33 8.34 4.00 -4.06
C TYR A 33 7.20 3.37 -4.82
N LEU A 34 6.06 4.05 -4.86
CA LEU A 34 4.91 3.65 -5.63
C LEU A 34 4.90 4.48 -6.93
N PHE A 35 4.90 3.77 -8.06
CA PHE A 35 4.77 4.36 -9.38
C PHE A 35 3.37 4.08 -9.92
N ILE A 36 2.71 5.11 -10.44
CA ILE A 36 1.49 4.97 -11.23
C ILE A 36 1.91 4.90 -12.68
N ASN A 37 1.69 3.74 -13.30
CA ASN A 37 2.17 3.45 -14.65
C ASN A 37 1.17 3.89 -15.71
N GLU A 38 -0.12 3.73 -15.40
CA GLU A 38 -1.22 4.10 -16.24
C GLU A 38 -2.43 4.49 -15.38
N PHE A 39 -3.14 5.49 -15.83
CA PHE A 39 -4.41 5.91 -15.26
C PHE A 39 -5.41 6.07 -16.40
N HIS A 40 -6.49 5.33 -16.36
CA HIS A 40 -7.50 5.32 -17.40
C HIS A 40 -8.90 5.45 -16.81
N ILE A 41 -9.74 6.27 -17.46
CA ILE A 41 -11.17 6.34 -17.18
C ILE A 41 -11.91 5.97 -18.45
N GLY A 42 -12.59 4.85 -18.44
CA GLY A 42 -13.29 4.33 -19.61
C GLY A 42 -14.60 3.64 -19.26
N ARG A 43 -15.17 2.96 -20.25
CA ARG A 43 -16.34 2.11 -20.06
C ARG A 43 -15.96 0.90 -19.20
N ALA A 44 -16.82 0.55 -18.24
CA ALA A 44 -16.62 -0.66 -17.46
C ALA A 44 -16.86 -1.90 -18.33
N LEU A 45 -15.81 -2.65 -18.63
CA LEU A 45 -15.88 -3.85 -19.49
C LEU A 45 -16.56 -5.04 -18.79
N SER A 46 -16.60 -5.02 -17.46
CA SER A 46 -17.23 -6.07 -16.65
C SER A 46 -18.77 -6.01 -16.63
N VAL A 47 -19.36 -4.95 -17.17
CA VAL A 47 -20.82 -4.77 -17.21
C VAL A 47 -21.34 -5.19 -18.57
N PRO A 48 -22.30 -6.16 -18.66
CA PRO A 48 -22.92 -6.57 -19.91
C PRO A 48 -23.52 -5.39 -20.67
N GLU A 49 -23.43 -5.41 -22.02
CA GLU A 49 -23.88 -4.30 -22.86
C GLU A 49 -25.38 -4.02 -22.82
N ASN A 50 -26.17 -5.03 -22.45
CA ASN A 50 -27.65 -4.98 -22.39
C ASN A 50 -28.21 -4.43 -21.08
N ILE A 51 -27.34 -4.05 -20.13
CA ILE A 51 -27.80 -3.44 -18.88
C ILE A 51 -27.97 -1.93 -19.10
N TYR A 52 -29.15 -1.41 -18.79
CA TYR A 52 -29.48 0.03 -18.90
C TYR A 52 -28.60 0.93 -18.01
N ILE A 53 -27.93 0.37 -17.00
CA ILE A 53 -27.03 1.10 -16.11
C ILE A 53 -25.67 1.16 -16.78
N LYS A 54 -25.37 2.28 -17.44
CA LYS A 54 -24.04 2.55 -17.97
C LYS A 54 -23.10 2.87 -16.82
N LYS A 55 -22.00 2.11 -16.72
CA LYS A 55 -20.95 2.34 -15.76
C LYS A 55 -19.65 2.70 -16.47
N ARG A 56 -18.88 3.57 -15.84
CA ARG A 56 -17.47 3.84 -16.16
C ARG A 56 -16.59 3.17 -15.13
N GLU A 57 -15.36 2.92 -15.50
CA GLU A 57 -14.35 2.33 -14.63
C GLU A 57 -13.10 3.19 -14.65
N ILE A 58 -12.57 3.47 -13.48
CA ILE A 58 -11.24 4.03 -13.32
C ILE A 58 -10.31 2.87 -13.07
N SER A 59 -9.30 2.68 -13.90
CA SER A 59 -8.25 1.70 -13.71
C SER A 59 -6.91 2.40 -13.54
N THR A 60 -6.16 1.96 -12.53
CA THR A 60 -4.85 2.51 -12.20
C THR A 60 -3.85 1.37 -12.07
N HIS A 61 -2.89 1.32 -12.98
CA HIS A 61 -1.80 0.38 -12.95
C HIS A 61 -0.68 0.93 -12.07
N TYR A 62 -0.14 0.11 -11.19
CA TYR A 62 0.88 0.53 -10.25
C TYR A 62 2.00 -0.50 -10.11
N THR A 63 3.15 -0.03 -9.66
CA THR A 63 4.29 -0.85 -9.27
C THR A 63 4.94 -0.26 -8.03
N VAL A 64 5.24 -1.09 -7.04
CA VAL A 64 5.93 -0.69 -5.81
C VAL A 64 7.33 -1.29 -5.81
N PHE A 65 8.33 -0.43 -5.64
CA PHE A 65 9.73 -0.82 -5.45
C PHE A 65 10.19 -0.49 -4.04
N ASN A 66 11.10 -1.31 -3.51
CA ASN A 66 11.84 -0.93 -2.33
C ASN A 66 13.01 0.01 -2.70
N GLN A 67 13.71 0.52 -1.69
CA GLN A 67 14.87 1.43 -1.88
C GLN A 67 16.04 0.81 -2.68
N MET A 68 16.10 -0.52 -2.78
CA MET A 68 17.12 -1.25 -3.54
C MET A 68 16.72 -1.47 -5.01
N GLY A 69 15.54 -1.00 -5.43
CA GLY A 69 15.02 -1.20 -6.78
C GLY A 69 14.41 -2.58 -7.03
N ILE A 70 14.11 -3.32 -5.97
CA ILE A 70 13.42 -4.60 -6.08
C ILE A 70 11.90 -4.34 -6.09
N GLU A 71 11.20 -4.84 -7.10
CA GLU A 71 9.75 -4.84 -7.15
C GLU A 71 9.19 -5.70 -6.00
N VAL A 72 8.36 -5.11 -5.17
CA VAL A 72 7.74 -5.78 -4.02
C VAL A 72 6.26 -6.04 -4.23
N ASP A 73 5.61 -5.25 -5.08
CA ASP A 73 4.22 -5.43 -5.49
C ASP A 73 3.93 -4.70 -6.80
N ALA A 74 2.96 -5.21 -7.56
CA ALA A 74 2.47 -4.60 -8.77
C ALA A 74 1.06 -5.08 -9.10
N GLY A 75 0.23 -4.23 -9.68
CA GLY A 75 -1.14 -4.62 -9.99
C GLY A 75 -1.97 -3.52 -10.63
N VAL A 76 -3.28 -3.74 -10.60
CA VAL A 76 -4.29 -2.80 -11.10
C VAL A 76 -5.36 -2.61 -10.03
N VAL A 77 -5.62 -1.36 -9.68
CA VAL A 77 -6.76 -0.96 -8.86
C VAL A 77 -7.87 -0.49 -9.77
N LYS A 78 -9.09 -0.98 -9.57
CA LYS A 78 -10.26 -0.63 -10.36
C LYS A 78 -11.40 -0.14 -9.47
N VAL A 79 -12.01 0.98 -9.85
CA VAL A 79 -13.19 1.52 -9.19
C VAL A 79 -14.24 1.86 -10.23
N GLN A 80 -15.46 1.33 -10.03
CA GLN A 80 -16.59 1.64 -10.90
C GLN A 80 -17.35 2.86 -10.40
N MET A 81 -17.82 3.67 -11.35
CA MET A 81 -18.66 4.83 -11.08
C MET A 81 -19.81 4.92 -12.08
N PRO A 82 -20.94 5.55 -11.73
CA PRO A 82 -22.03 5.85 -12.67
C PRO A 82 -21.51 6.68 -13.87
N SER A 83 -22.05 6.45 -15.06
CA SER A 83 -21.59 7.13 -16.27
C SER A 83 -21.97 8.61 -16.33
N ASP A 84 -22.95 9.05 -15.55
CA ASP A 84 -23.42 10.43 -15.43
C ASP A 84 -22.58 11.29 -14.47
N VAL A 85 -21.65 10.68 -13.75
CA VAL A 85 -20.70 11.43 -12.89
C VAL A 85 -19.65 12.07 -13.78
N LEU A 86 -19.81 13.38 -14.08
CA LEU A 86 -18.91 14.15 -14.94
C LEU A 86 -18.14 15.21 -14.17
N GLU A 87 -18.57 15.56 -12.97
CA GLU A 87 -17.94 16.58 -12.14
C GLU A 87 -16.57 16.09 -11.61
N ILE A 88 -15.50 16.80 -11.96
CA ILE A 88 -14.13 16.45 -11.60
C ILE A 88 -13.95 16.35 -10.10
N LYS A 89 -14.48 17.34 -9.33
CA LYS A 89 -14.39 17.33 -7.86
C LYS A 89 -15.06 16.12 -7.23
N LYS A 90 -16.19 15.68 -7.81
CA LYS A 90 -16.86 14.47 -7.33
C LYS A 90 -16.05 13.21 -7.64
N ILE A 91 -15.45 13.13 -8.82
CA ILE A 91 -14.55 12.03 -9.18
C ILE A 91 -13.36 12.00 -8.23
N GLU A 92 -12.75 13.15 -7.95
CA GLU A 92 -11.61 13.28 -7.05
C GLU A 92 -11.96 12.84 -5.62
N ASN A 93 -13.02 13.37 -5.05
CA ASN A 93 -13.37 13.12 -3.65
C ASN A 93 -13.93 11.73 -3.40
N ASP A 94 -14.80 11.23 -4.29
CA ASP A 94 -15.55 10.01 -4.04
C ASP A 94 -14.85 8.76 -4.59
N TYR A 95 -14.05 8.88 -5.67
CA TYR A 95 -13.47 7.72 -6.36
C TYR A 95 -11.95 7.68 -6.30
N LEU A 96 -11.25 8.80 -6.53
CA LEU A 96 -9.79 8.79 -6.44
C LEU A 96 -9.30 8.59 -5.01
N SER A 97 -10.05 9.03 -4.01
CA SER A 97 -9.76 8.78 -2.60
C SER A 97 -9.76 7.28 -2.27
N ILE A 98 -10.69 6.50 -2.87
CA ILE A 98 -10.75 5.04 -2.72
C ILE A 98 -9.50 4.41 -3.34
N ILE A 99 -9.16 4.80 -4.59
CA ILE A 99 -7.97 4.30 -5.27
C ILE A 99 -6.70 4.60 -4.48
N ALA A 100 -6.56 5.83 -3.99
CA ALA A 100 -5.41 6.23 -3.17
C ALA A 100 -5.32 5.40 -1.88
N GLY A 101 -6.44 5.14 -1.20
CA GLY A 101 -6.50 4.29 -0.02
C GLY A 101 -6.05 2.85 -0.30
N GLU A 102 -6.51 2.25 -1.40
CA GLU A 102 -6.08 0.92 -1.81
C GLU A 102 -4.59 0.89 -2.18
N LEU A 103 -4.11 1.83 -2.98
CA LEU A 103 -2.70 1.91 -3.35
C LEU A 103 -1.79 2.04 -2.13
N CYS A 104 -2.17 2.85 -1.14
CA CYS A 104 -1.42 2.97 0.12
C CYS A 104 -1.41 1.67 0.94
N SER A 105 -2.43 0.82 0.82
CA SER A 105 -2.50 -0.46 1.53
C SER A 105 -1.48 -1.48 1.05
N PHE A 106 -1.01 -1.37 -0.19
CA PHE A 106 0.00 -2.26 -0.78
C PHE A 106 1.44 -1.90 -0.38
N ILE A 107 1.65 -0.71 0.19
CA ILE A 107 2.96 -0.33 0.71
C ILE A 107 3.19 -1.06 2.04
N PRO A 108 4.28 -1.85 2.18
CA PRO A 108 4.58 -2.53 3.42
C PRO A 108 4.68 -1.56 4.59
N LYS A 109 3.98 -1.87 5.68
CA LYS A 109 4.06 -1.04 6.91
C LYS A 109 5.42 -1.23 7.55
N PRO A 110 6.04 -0.16 8.10
CA PRO A 110 7.26 -0.31 8.88
C PRO A 110 6.98 -1.22 10.07
N ASN A 111 7.85 -2.19 10.33
CA ASN A 111 7.86 -2.93 11.57
C ASN A 111 8.18 -1.92 12.69
N ILE A 112 7.15 -1.47 13.38
CA ILE A 112 7.34 -0.72 14.62
C ILE A 112 7.70 -1.78 15.67
N GLU A 113 9.00 -2.06 15.82
CA GLU A 113 9.47 -2.72 17.03
C GLU A 113 9.01 -1.86 18.20
N LYS A 114 8.17 -2.46 19.07
CA LYS A 114 7.77 -1.79 20.30
C LYS A 114 9.06 -1.37 21.02
N PRO A 115 9.20 -0.11 21.44
CA PRO A 115 10.38 0.34 22.12
C PRO A 115 10.72 -0.59 23.28
N SER A 116 11.99 -0.96 23.40
CA SER A 116 12.52 -1.87 24.43
C SER A 116 12.23 -1.45 25.89
N LEU A 117 11.67 -0.27 26.10
CA LEU A 117 11.19 0.25 27.41
C LEU A 117 10.17 -0.65 28.11
N LEU A 118 9.41 -1.49 27.38
CA LEU A 118 8.50 -2.45 28.00
C LEU A 118 9.21 -3.68 28.58
N LYS A 119 10.37 -4.07 28.04
CA LYS A 119 11.18 -5.17 28.57
C LYS A 119 11.85 -4.79 29.89
N GLU A 120 12.37 -3.57 30.00
CA GLU A 120 12.96 -3.08 31.26
C GLU A 120 11.93 -2.94 32.40
N ALA A 121 10.67 -2.62 32.07
CA ALA A 121 9.60 -2.52 33.06
C ALA A 121 9.15 -3.90 33.59
N GLU A 122 9.16 -4.96 32.75
CA GLU A 122 8.84 -6.32 33.16
C GLU A 122 9.97 -6.96 33.97
N ASP A 123 11.22 -6.76 33.57
CA ASP A 123 12.38 -7.25 34.32
C ASP A 123 12.50 -6.60 35.71
N ASN A 124 12.16 -5.31 35.83
CA ASN A 124 12.17 -4.60 37.09
C ASN A 124 11.02 -5.06 38.02
N LYS A 125 9.87 -5.44 37.46
CA LYS A 125 8.76 -6.03 38.26
C LYS A 125 9.11 -7.42 38.78
N ASN A 126 9.76 -8.26 37.99
CA ASN A 126 10.18 -9.59 38.36
C ASN A 126 11.31 -9.57 39.41
N SER A 127 12.26 -8.63 39.26
CA SER A 127 13.33 -8.43 40.25
C SER A 127 12.78 -7.99 41.65
N LYS A 128 11.74 -7.14 41.67
CA LYS A 128 11.09 -6.75 42.94
C LYS A 128 10.29 -7.88 43.56
N ARG A 129 9.64 -8.74 42.78
CA ARG A 129 8.92 -9.91 43.27
C ARG A 129 9.87 -10.95 43.90
N GLN A 130 11.02 -11.20 43.30
CA GLN A 130 12.02 -12.12 43.86
C GLN A 130 12.64 -11.61 45.18
N ARG A 131 12.88 -10.31 45.31
CA ARG A 131 13.37 -9.73 46.59
C ARG A 131 12.35 -9.86 47.75
N ASN A 132 11.06 -9.72 47.46
CA ASN A 132 10.01 -9.84 48.48
C ASN A 132 9.80 -11.29 48.90
N VAL A 133 10.07 -12.29 48.06
CA VAL A 133 9.99 -13.71 48.41
C VAL A 133 11.13 -14.16 49.33
N ILE A 134 12.33 -13.55 49.17
CA ILE A 134 13.49 -13.89 50.04
C ILE A 134 13.36 -13.31 51.44
N HIS A 135 12.66 -12.22 51.64
CA HIS A 135 12.42 -11.65 52.97
C HIS A 135 11.32 -12.34 53.79
N GLY A 136 10.48 -13.16 53.17
CA GLY A 136 9.42 -13.92 53.84
C GLY A 136 9.85 -15.29 54.37
N VAL A 137 11.10 -15.71 54.18
CA VAL A 137 11.61 -17.04 54.57
C VAL A 137 12.53 -17.00 55.81
N LEU A 138 12.77 -15.81 56.42
CA LEU A 138 13.65 -15.62 57.57
C LEU A 138 12.90 -15.28 58.90
N GLU A 139 11.63 -15.51 58.98
CA GLU A 139 10.85 -15.55 60.24
C GLU A 139 10.43 -17.03 60.48
#